data_97b3df96acb3cab772ae49b527fa4203
#
_entry.id   97b3df96acb3cab772ae49b527fa4203
#
_cell.length_a   1.000
_cell.length_b   1.000
_cell.length_c   1.000
_cell.angle_alpha   90.00
_cell.angle_beta   90.00
_cell.angle_gamma   90.00
#
_symmetry.space_group_name_H-M   'P 1'
#
loop_
_entity.id
_entity.type
_entity.pdbx_description
1 polymer ?
#
loop_
_entity_poly.entity_id
_entity_poly.type
_entity_poly.pdbx_seq_one_letter_code
_entity_poly.pdbx_strand_id
1 'polypeptide(L)'
;FPEIEADSLQFELKTKDTIIKTNVVFYRPELDSFYITPVQNNLFDLNDTLRFNSSLPLSKINSKFISLQNKDSVEIPFESSINKNKDLAYLFFKTEPNDKYDIELLPQTFIDFWGSTNDTIKLKLTTKSQDSYGIINIQLNWKIKKQKFILELINDKNEVSKRISKSNLIDLYKFENLNPGNYKVRLIFDENDNQKWDS
;
A
#
# COMPACT_ATOMS: atom_id res chain seq x y z
N PHE A 1 -9.63 -23.58 -4.58
CA PHE A 1 -10.63 -24.21 -5.42
C PHE A 1 -10.03 -25.53 -5.90
N PRO A 2 -10.80 -26.65 -5.94
CA PRO A 2 -10.32 -27.85 -6.58
C PRO A 2 -10.07 -27.57 -8.06
N GLU A 3 -8.94 -28.04 -8.60
CA GLU A 3 -8.68 -28.02 -10.03
C GLU A 3 -9.78 -28.85 -10.71
N ILE A 4 -10.72 -28.16 -11.35
CA ILE A 4 -11.74 -28.81 -12.14
C ILE A 4 -11.20 -28.88 -13.57
N GLU A 5 -10.71 -30.04 -13.98
CA GLU A 5 -10.22 -30.28 -15.35
C GLU A 5 -11.35 -30.34 -16.40
N ALA A 6 -12.61 -30.31 -15.96
CA ALA A 6 -13.75 -30.39 -16.86
C ALA A 6 -14.03 -29.06 -17.58
N ASP A 7 -14.35 -29.11 -18.87
CA ASP A 7 -14.77 -27.96 -19.67
C ASP A 7 -16.22 -27.55 -19.45
N SER A 8 -17.03 -28.47 -18.90
CA SER A 8 -18.44 -28.25 -18.62
C SER A 8 -18.92 -29.10 -17.47
N LEU A 9 -19.96 -28.64 -16.77
CA LEU A 9 -20.70 -29.42 -15.79
C LEU A 9 -22.13 -29.66 -16.28
N GLN A 10 -22.57 -30.89 -16.18
CA GLN A 10 -23.95 -31.23 -16.43
C GLN A 10 -24.71 -31.34 -15.10
N PHE A 11 -25.77 -30.57 -14.96
CA PHE A 11 -26.69 -30.64 -13.84
C PHE A 11 -27.96 -31.38 -14.25
N GLU A 12 -28.37 -32.32 -13.44
CA GLU A 12 -29.60 -33.04 -13.62
C GLU A 12 -30.52 -32.85 -12.38
N LEU A 13 -31.64 -32.20 -12.59
CA LEU A 13 -32.68 -32.06 -11.56
C LEU A 13 -33.79 -33.07 -11.82
N LYS A 14 -33.98 -34.01 -10.88
CA LYS A 14 -35.03 -35.02 -10.94
C LYS A 14 -36.14 -34.65 -9.98
N THR A 15 -37.35 -34.54 -10.52
CA THR A 15 -38.59 -34.53 -9.73
C THR A 15 -39.34 -35.85 -9.95
N LYS A 16 -40.48 -36.06 -9.25
CA LYS A 16 -41.26 -37.30 -9.42
C LYS A 16 -41.66 -37.56 -10.87
N ASP A 17 -41.90 -36.52 -11.63
CA ASP A 17 -42.50 -36.61 -12.97
C ASP A 17 -41.65 -35.94 -14.09
N THR A 18 -40.49 -35.34 -13.75
CA THR A 18 -39.72 -34.60 -14.74
C THR A 18 -38.21 -34.67 -14.45
N ILE A 19 -37.44 -34.80 -15.48
CA ILE A 19 -35.97 -34.70 -15.45
C ILE A 19 -35.57 -33.47 -16.28
N ILE A 20 -34.94 -32.49 -15.66
CA ILE A 20 -34.37 -31.31 -16.31
C ILE A 20 -32.86 -31.47 -16.33
N LYS A 21 -32.26 -31.39 -17.52
CA LYS A 21 -30.80 -31.39 -17.70
C LYS A 21 -30.38 -30.06 -18.21
N THR A 22 -29.35 -29.48 -17.61
CA THR A 22 -28.72 -28.27 -18.10
C THR A 22 -27.19 -28.42 -18.06
N ASN A 23 -26.53 -27.90 -19.09
CA ASN A 23 -25.07 -27.88 -19.16
C ASN A 23 -24.59 -26.45 -18.89
N VAL A 24 -23.64 -26.32 -17.97
CA VAL A 24 -22.92 -25.08 -17.75
C VAL A 24 -21.53 -25.27 -18.32
N VAL A 25 -21.22 -24.55 -19.38
CA VAL A 25 -19.89 -24.54 -19.98
C VAL A 25 -19.06 -23.52 -19.21
N PHE A 26 -17.87 -23.93 -18.76
CA PHE A 26 -16.95 -22.99 -18.14
C PHE A 26 -16.38 -22.08 -19.23
N TYR A 27 -16.72 -20.81 -19.15
CA TYR A 27 -16.00 -19.80 -19.90
C TYR A 27 -14.61 -19.66 -19.26
N ARG A 28 -13.58 -20.11 -19.94
CA ARG A 28 -12.18 -19.78 -19.62
C ARG A 28 -11.85 -18.54 -20.46
N PRO A 29 -11.94 -17.31 -19.90
CA PRO A 29 -11.40 -16.18 -20.60
C PRO A 29 -9.92 -16.47 -20.86
N GLU A 30 -9.41 -16.11 -22.04
CA GLU A 30 -7.97 -16.00 -22.23
C GLU A 30 -7.47 -15.15 -21.07
N LEU A 31 -6.66 -15.75 -20.19
CA LEU A 31 -6.12 -15.03 -19.03
C LEU A 31 -5.28 -13.89 -19.60
N ASP A 32 -5.64 -12.68 -19.26
CA ASP A 32 -4.82 -11.53 -19.55
C ASP A 32 -3.40 -11.79 -19.05
N SER A 33 -2.41 -11.34 -19.82
CA SER A 33 -1.01 -11.53 -19.43
C SER A 33 -0.75 -10.95 -18.05
N PHE A 34 -0.10 -11.72 -17.18
CA PHE A 34 0.31 -11.24 -15.87
C PHE A 34 1.47 -10.27 -16.02
N TYR A 35 1.29 -9.05 -15.57
CA TYR A 35 2.34 -8.04 -15.50
C TYR A 35 2.21 -7.17 -14.24
N ILE A 36 3.34 -6.67 -13.81
CA ILE A 36 3.48 -5.79 -12.66
C ILE A 36 4.06 -4.46 -13.11
N THR A 37 3.44 -3.37 -12.70
CA THR A 37 3.90 -2.01 -13.04
C THR A 37 4.09 -1.17 -11.78
N PRO A 38 5.23 -0.47 -11.63
CA PRO A 38 5.41 0.48 -10.54
C PRO A 38 4.44 1.65 -10.70
N VAL A 39 3.90 2.12 -9.57
CA VAL A 39 2.98 3.28 -9.53
C VAL A 39 3.76 4.59 -9.52
N GLN A 40 4.88 4.62 -8.80
CA GLN A 40 5.71 5.80 -8.67
C GLN A 40 6.72 5.94 -9.80
N ASN A 41 7.08 7.19 -10.07
CA ASN A 41 8.16 7.55 -10.98
C ASN A 41 9.53 7.45 -10.26
N ASN A 42 10.60 7.72 -10.99
CA ASN A 42 11.97 7.69 -10.46
C ASN A 42 12.22 8.70 -9.32
N LEU A 43 11.46 9.81 -9.25
CA LEU A 43 11.52 10.75 -8.14
C LEU A 43 10.57 10.28 -7.03
N PHE A 44 11.16 9.85 -5.91
CA PHE A 44 10.44 9.25 -4.79
C PHE A 44 10.37 10.21 -3.61
N ASP A 45 9.20 10.32 -3.02
CA ASP A 45 8.98 11.17 -1.85
C ASP A 45 9.36 10.43 -0.56
N LEU A 46 9.97 11.14 0.40
CA LEU A 46 10.35 10.57 1.71
C LEU A 46 9.16 10.01 2.51
N ASN A 47 7.96 10.47 2.21
CA ASN A 47 6.75 10.03 2.90
C ASN A 47 5.96 8.98 2.11
N ASP A 48 6.42 8.61 0.92
CA ASP A 48 5.67 7.69 0.07
C ASP A 48 6.02 6.23 0.38
N THR A 49 5.18 5.34 -0.11
CA THR A 49 5.38 3.89 -0.08
C THR A 49 5.46 3.40 -1.51
N LEU A 50 6.46 2.61 -1.83
CA LEU A 50 6.58 2.05 -3.17
C LEU A 50 5.44 1.06 -3.43
N ARG A 51 4.75 1.27 -4.55
CA ARG A 51 3.55 0.52 -4.93
C ARG A 51 3.71 -0.08 -6.31
N PHE A 52 3.12 -1.25 -6.49
CA PHE A 52 3.08 -1.96 -7.75
C PHE A 52 1.65 -2.37 -8.05
N ASN A 53 1.14 -1.95 -9.21
CA ASN A 53 -0.12 -2.46 -9.74
C ASN A 53 0.10 -3.83 -10.35
N SER A 54 -0.85 -4.71 -10.13
CA SER A 54 -0.92 -6.02 -10.75
C SER A 54 -2.09 -6.09 -11.72
N SER A 55 -1.86 -6.64 -12.91
CA SER A 55 -2.93 -6.88 -13.90
C SER A 55 -3.87 -7.99 -13.48
N LEU A 56 -3.41 -8.93 -12.67
CA LEU A 56 -4.18 -10.05 -12.12
C LEU A 56 -4.07 -10.10 -10.60
N PRO A 57 -5.04 -10.70 -9.89
CA PRO A 57 -5.01 -10.79 -8.43
C PRO A 57 -3.76 -11.52 -7.92
N LEU A 58 -3.03 -10.87 -7.02
CA LEU A 58 -1.83 -11.43 -6.39
C LEU A 58 -2.20 -12.46 -5.32
N SER A 59 -1.52 -13.58 -5.32
CA SER A 59 -1.59 -14.57 -4.25
C SER A 59 -0.48 -14.41 -3.24
N LYS A 60 0.73 -14.03 -3.68
CA LYS A 60 1.93 -14.01 -2.83
C LYS A 60 2.97 -13.00 -3.32
N ILE A 61 3.72 -12.43 -2.35
CA ILE A 61 5.00 -11.75 -2.57
C ILE A 61 6.09 -12.63 -1.94
N ASN A 62 7.14 -12.89 -2.70
CA ASN A 62 8.29 -13.65 -2.24
C ASN A 62 9.49 -12.71 -2.06
N SER A 63 9.66 -12.20 -0.86
CA SER A 63 10.67 -11.19 -0.53
C SER A 63 12.12 -11.65 -0.76
N LYS A 64 12.36 -12.96 -0.88
CA LYS A 64 13.70 -13.50 -1.16
C LYS A 64 14.23 -13.14 -2.55
N PHE A 65 13.35 -12.78 -3.47
CA PHE A 65 13.66 -12.38 -4.84
C PHE A 65 13.69 -10.87 -5.03
N ILE A 66 13.69 -10.10 -3.94
CA ILE A 66 13.79 -8.65 -3.93
C ILE A 66 15.16 -8.23 -3.42
N SER A 67 15.89 -7.48 -4.21
CA SER A 67 17.09 -6.75 -3.79
C SER A 67 16.76 -5.25 -3.73
N LEU A 68 17.10 -4.61 -2.63
CA LEU A 68 16.94 -3.17 -2.42
C LEU A 68 18.23 -2.63 -1.83
N GLN A 69 18.91 -1.78 -2.57
CA GLN A 69 20.18 -1.19 -2.15
C GLN A 69 20.13 0.33 -2.28
N ASN A 70 20.86 1.03 -1.41
CA ASN A 70 21.07 2.46 -1.53
C ASN A 70 22.25 2.78 -2.49
N LYS A 71 22.57 4.09 -2.66
CA LYS A 71 23.67 4.57 -3.51
C LYS A 71 25.05 4.00 -3.15
N ASP A 72 25.23 3.58 -1.90
CA ASP A 72 26.49 3.03 -1.38
C ASP A 72 26.51 1.48 -1.48
N SER A 73 25.56 0.88 -2.21
CA SER A 73 25.34 -0.57 -2.35
C SER A 73 25.09 -1.31 -1.03
N VAL A 74 24.57 -0.58 -0.04
CA VAL A 74 24.16 -1.17 1.23
C VAL A 74 22.73 -1.68 1.11
N GLU A 75 22.49 -2.92 1.52
CA GLU A 75 21.15 -3.49 1.57
C GLU A 75 20.27 -2.76 2.58
N ILE A 76 19.07 -2.39 2.14
CA ILE A 76 18.08 -1.70 2.96
C ILE A 76 16.99 -2.71 3.35
N PRO A 77 16.74 -2.87 4.66
CA PRO A 77 15.64 -3.72 5.12
C PRO A 77 14.29 -3.16 4.69
N PHE A 78 13.39 -4.05 4.31
CA PHE A 78 12.06 -3.70 3.86
C PHE A 78 11.02 -4.69 4.35
N GLU A 79 9.76 -4.24 4.35
CA GLU A 79 8.58 -5.07 4.53
C GLU A 79 7.74 -5.02 3.26
N SER A 80 6.98 -6.08 3.00
CA SER A 80 6.09 -6.13 1.85
C SER A 80 4.70 -6.60 2.24
N SER A 81 3.68 -6.09 1.55
CA SER A 81 2.30 -6.54 1.74
C SER A 81 1.49 -6.43 0.45
N ILE A 82 0.37 -7.13 0.41
CA ILE A 82 -0.62 -7.06 -0.65
C ILE A 82 -1.87 -6.41 -0.05
N ASN A 83 -2.52 -5.52 -0.80
CA ASN A 83 -3.77 -4.91 -0.36
C ASN A 83 -4.91 -5.93 -0.29
N LYS A 84 -6.03 -5.51 0.30
CA LYS A 84 -7.21 -6.38 0.48
C LYS A 84 -7.81 -6.85 -0.85
N ASN A 85 -7.75 -6.02 -1.89
CA ASN A 85 -8.27 -6.32 -3.23
C ASN A 85 -7.33 -7.20 -4.06
N LYS A 86 -6.09 -7.39 -3.59
CA LYS A 86 -5.04 -8.20 -4.25
C LYS A 86 -4.54 -7.65 -5.60
N ASP A 87 -4.80 -6.40 -5.90
CA ASP A 87 -4.41 -5.69 -7.12
C ASP A 87 -3.21 -4.75 -6.92
N LEU A 88 -2.80 -4.52 -5.64
CA LEU A 88 -1.69 -3.66 -5.27
C LEU A 88 -0.73 -4.39 -4.32
N ALA A 89 0.55 -4.32 -4.63
CA ALA A 89 1.64 -4.69 -3.74
C ALA A 89 2.34 -3.44 -3.20
N TYR A 90 2.75 -3.50 -1.95
CA TYR A 90 3.48 -2.45 -1.24
C TYR A 90 4.85 -2.93 -0.82
N LEU A 91 5.83 -2.04 -0.93
CA LEU A 91 7.16 -2.21 -0.38
C LEU A 91 7.44 -1.03 0.56
N PHE A 92 7.61 -1.32 1.84
CA PHE A 92 7.88 -0.33 2.90
C PHE A 92 9.35 -0.39 3.28
N PHE A 93 10.05 0.69 3.15
CA PHE A 93 11.44 0.81 3.56
C PHE A 93 11.76 2.23 3.99
N LYS A 94 12.78 2.38 4.81
CA LYS A 94 13.21 3.70 5.27
C LYS A 94 13.99 4.40 4.18
N THR A 95 13.57 5.59 3.83
CA THR A 95 14.24 6.45 2.87
C THR A 95 15.02 7.55 3.58
N GLU A 96 16.15 7.95 2.99
CA GLU A 96 16.94 9.10 3.43
C GLU A 96 16.89 10.20 2.36
N PRO A 97 17.00 11.49 2.74
CA PRO A 97 17.03 12.57 1.77
C PRO A 97 18.26 12.49 0.87
N ASN A 98 18.11 12.92 -0.39
CA ASN A 98 19.19 13.00 -1.38
C ASN A 98 19.94 11.67 -1.57
N ASP A 99 19.18 10.58 -1.55
CA ASP A 99 19.69 9.22 -1.74
C ASP A 99 19.16 8.61 -3.04
N LYS A 100 19.74 7.49 -3.46
CA LYS A 100 19.31 6.69 -4.61
C LYS A 100 19.12 5.26 -4.16
N TYR A 101 18.09 4.64 -4.70
CA TYR A 101 17.76 3.24 -4.41
C TYR A 101 17.70 2.46 -5.71
N ASP A 102 18.48 1.41 -5.80
CA ASP A 102 18.41 0.41 -6.84
C ASP A 102 17.59 -0.78 -6.33
N ILE A 103 16.51 -1.09 -7.05
CA ILE A 103 15.58 -2.15 -6.70
C ILE A 103 15.52 -3.13 -7.84
N GLU A 104 15.77 -4.39 -7.54
CA GLU A 104 15.65 -5.49 -8.48
C GLU A 104 14.66 -6.52 -7.95
N LEU A 105 13.65 -6.79 -8.76
CA LEU A 105 12.62 -7.80 -8.49
C LEU A 105 12.83 -8.91 -9.52
N LEU A 106 13.32 -10.04 -9.08
CA LEU A 106 13.57 -11.20 -9.95
C LEU A 106 12.24 -11.92 -10.28
N PRO A 107 12.22 -12.80 -11.28
CA PRO A 107 11.09 -13.69 -11.50
C PRO A 107 10.70 -14.45 -10.23
N GLN A 108 9.41 -14.71 -10.03
CA GLN A 108 8.82 -15.29 -8.82
C GLN A 108 8.76 -14.37 -7.61
N THR A 109 9.07 -13.07 -7.74
CA THR A 109 8.82 -12.08 -6.68
C THR A 109 7.32 -11.94 -6.43
N PHE A 110 6.54 -11.75 -7.49
CA PHE A 110 5.08 -11.69 -7.44
C PHE A 110 4.50 -12.92 -8.10
N ILE A 111 3.54 -13.53 -7.45
CA ILE A 111 2.84 -14.71 -7.95
C ILE A 111 1.35 -14.39 -7.94
N ASP A 112 0.68 -14.56 -9.06
CA ASP A 112 -0.75 -14.41 -9.17
C ASP A 112 -1.54 -15.60 -8.62
N PHE A 113 -2.85 -15.56 -8.75
CA PHE A 113 -3.73 -16.61 -8.24
C PHE A 113 -3.64 -17.92 -9.05
N TRP A 114 -3.12 -17.86 -10.28
CA TRP A 114 -2.97 -19.01 -11.20
C TRP A 114 -1.55 -19.53 -11.26
N GLY A 115 -0.63 -18.91 -10.50
CA GLY A 115 0.76 -19.34 -10.43
C GLY A 115 1.68 -18.67 -11.46
N SER A 116 1.17 -17.69 -12.24
CA SER A 116 2.02 -16.89 -13.14
C SER A 116 2.95 -16.00 -12.32
N THR A 117 4.10 -15.69 -12.88
CA THR A 117 5.12 -14.88 -12.19
C THR A 117 5.53 -13.68 -13.04
N ASN A 118 6.02 -12.63 -12.37
CA ASN A 118 6.58 -11.47 -13.04
C ASN A 118 7.90 -11.80 -13.74
N ASP A 119 8.22 -11.01 -14.76
CA ASP A 119 9.57 -10.90 -15.31
C ASP A 119 10.48 -10.07 -14.38
N THR A 120 11.77 -10.03 -14.68
CA THR A 120 12.71 -9.18 -13.94
C THR A 120 12.33 -7.71 -14.09
N ILE A 121 12.12 -7.01 -12.96
CA ILE A 121 11.84 -5.58 -12.91
C ILE A 121 13.00 -4.87 -12.22
N LYS A 122 13.55 -3.85 -12.87
CA LYS A 122 14.61 -3.00 -12.31
C LYS A 122 14.11 -1.57 -12.19
N LEU A 123 14.24 -1.01 -11.00
CA LEU A 123 13.84 0.36 -10.69
C LEU A 123 14.99 1.13 -10.08
N LYS A 124 15.07 2.40 -10.44
CA LYS A 124 15.98 3.35 -9.82
C LYS A 124 15.15 4.51 -9.25
N LEU A 125 15.16 4.66 -7.94
CA LEU A 125 14.49 5.74 -7.27
C LEU A 125 15.52 6.77 -6.78
N THR A 126 15.15 8.03 -6.81
CA THR A 126 15.95 9.13 -6.23
C THR A 126 15.04 9.92 -5.31
N THR A 127 15.46 10.14 -4.07
CA THR A 127 14.73 10.97 -3.12
C THR A 127 15.12 12.43 -3.25
N LYS A 128 14.18 13.32 -2.93
CA LYS A 128 14.43 14.75 -2.87
C LYS A 128 15.38 15.10 -1.73
N SER A 129 16.06 16.26 -1.85
CA SER A 129 16.85 16.81 -0.75
C SER A 129 15.96 17.24 0.42
N GLN A 130 16.52 17.32 1.62
CA GLN A 130 15.81 17.79 2.82
C GLN A 130 15.24 19.20 2.65
N ASP A 131 15.93 20.07 1.92
CA ASP A 131 15.49 21.44 1.63
C ASP A 131 14.21 21.53 0.79
N SER A 132 13.81 20.43 0.18
CA SER A 132 12.55 20.33 -0.57
C SER A 132 11.32 20.16 0.34
N TYR A 133 11.53 20.00 1.65
CA TYR A 133 10.46 19.75 2.62
C TYR A 133 10.35 20.85 3.66
N GLY A 134 9.11 21.12 4.06
CA GLY A 134 8.81 22.05 5.13
C GLY A 134 8.70 21.37 6.50
N ILE A 135 8.69 22.21 7.53
CA ILE A 135 8.45 21.83 8.92
C ILE A 135 7.33 22.72 9.44
N ILE A 136 6.33 22.13 10.11
CA ILE A 136 5.29 22.86 10.82
C ILE A 136 5.39 22.51 12.30
N ASN A 137 5.55 23.55 13.12
CA ASN A 137 5.48 23.47 14.57
C ASN A 137 4.14 23.99 15.05
N ILE A 138 3.42 23.18 15.81
CA ILE A 138 2.10 23.54 16.36
C ILE A 138 2.22 23.58 17.88
N GLN A 139 2.02 24.76 18.43
CA GLN A 139 1.94 24.98 19.86
C GLN A 139 0.47 24.93 20.31
N LEU A 140 0.14 24.06 21.23
CA LEU A 140 -1.20 23.92 21.78
C LEU A 140 -1.23 24.41 23.24
N ASN A 141 -2.06 25.41 23.51
CA ASN A 141 -2.28 25.92 24.87
C ASN A 141 -3.48 25.20 25.50
N TRP A 142 -3.21 24.21 26.30
CA TRP A 142 -4.22 23.37 26.92
C TRP A 142 -4.83 24.03 28.16
N LYS A 143 -6.15 24.21 28.14
CA LYS A 143 -6.92 24.60 29.34
C LYS A 143 -7.35 23.40 30.19
N ILE A 144 -7.41 22.21 29.61
CA ILE A 144 -7.86 20.96 30.24
C ILE A 144 -6.75 19.91 30.07
N LYS A 145 -6.23 19.42 31.21
CA LYS A 145 -5.06 18.52 31.23
C LYS A 145 -5.46 17.06 31.38
N LYS A 146 -6.14 16.41 30.48
CA LYS A 146 -6.30 14.94 30.52
C LYS A 146 -7.17 14.40 29.36
N GLN A 147 -6.91 14.78 28.14
CA GLN A 147 -7.65 14.19 27.03
C GLN A 147 -6.69 13.52 26.05
N LYS A 148 -7.05 12.33 25.61
CA LYS A 148 -6.43 11.71 24.46
C LYS A 148 -6.91 12.42 23.21
N PHE A 149 -6.05 12.59 22.24
CA PHE A 149 -6.40 13.32 21.03
C PHE A 149 -5.57 12.84 19.85
N ILE A 150 -6.08 13.18 18.69
CA ILE A 150 -5.44 12.98 17.41
C ILE A 150 -5.23 14.37 16.80
N LEU A 151 -4.00 14.65 16.40
CA LEU A 151 -3.64 15.87 15.70
C LEU A 151 -3.28 15.52 14.27
N GLU A 152 -3.98 16.09 13.30
CA GLU A 152 -3.81 15.81 11.89
C GLU A 152 -3.47 17.07 11.10
N LEU A 153 -2.56 16.94 10.16
CA LEU A 153 -2.36 17.88 9.07
C LEU A 153 -3.08 17.38 7.83
N ILE A 154 -3.96 18.21 7.29
CA ILE A 154 -4.76 17.92 6.11
C ILE A 154 -4.26 18.80 4.97
N ASN A 155 -3.95 18.20 3.82
CA ASN A 155 -3.49 18.90 2.62
C ASN A 155 -4.64 19.59 1.84
N ASP A 156 -4.30 20.27 0.75
CA ASP A 156 -5.27 20.96 -0.12
C ASP A 156 -6.30 20.02 -0.78
N LYS A 157 -5.99 18.73 -0.87
CA LYS A 157 -6.89 17.69 -1.40
C LYS A 157 -7.83 17.13 -0.34
N ASN A 158 -7.84 17.68 0.89
CA ASN A 158 -8.53 17.16 2.05
C ASN A 158 -8.10 15.75 2.51
N GLU A 159 -6.88 15.34 2.20
CA GLU A 159 -6.29 14.09 2.64
C GLU A 159 -5.44 14.32 3.90
N VAL A 160 -5.42 13.34 4.81
CA VAL A 160 -4.54 13.38 5.98
C VAL A 160 -3.10 13.14 5.53
N SER A 161 -2.29 14.19 5.57
CA SER A 161 -0.88 14.15 5.20
C SER A 161 -0.01 13.58 6.32
N LYS A 162 -0.26 14.02 7.54
CA LYS A 162 0.45 13.56 8.75
C LYS A 162 -0.51 13.45 9.91
N ARG A 163 -0.23 12.51 10.82
CA ARG A 163 -1.05 12.23 11.99
C ARG A 163 -0.20 11.93 13.20
N ILE A 164 -0.56 12.51 14.33
CA ILE A 164 0.01 12.21 15.65
C ILE A 164 -1.14 11.81 16.56
N SER A 165 -1.10 10.59 17.09
CA SER A 165 -2.01 10.11 18.15
C SER A 165 -1.21 10.03 19.45
N LYS A 166 -1.62 10.76 20.48
CA LYS A 166 -0.92 10.76 21.76
C LYS A 166 -1.88 10.85 22.95
N SER A 167 -1.51 10.14 24.00
CA SER A 167 -2.15 10.23 25.31
C SER A 167 -1.47 11.23 26.26
N ASN A 168 -0.24 11.65 25.94
CA ASN A 168 0.51 12.61 26.74
C ASN A 168 0.50 13.98 26.05
N LEU A 169 -0.02 14.98 26.74
CA LEU A 169 -0.02 16.36 26.29
C LEU A 169 1.40 16.92 26.35
N ILE A 170 1.90 17.34 25.21
CA ILE A 170 3.07 18.19 25.09
C ILE A 170 2.62 19.52 24.48
N ASP A 171 3.32 20.59 24.76
CA ASP A 171 2.91 21.92 24.30
C ASP A 171 3.30 22.14 22.82
N LEU A 172 4.29 21.42 22.32
CA LEU A 172 4.83 21.61 20.97
C LEU A 172 4.82 20.29 20.18
N TYR A 173 4.14 20.30 19.05
CA TYR A 173 4.08 19.19 18.08
C TYR A 173 4.82 19.59 16.82
N LYS A 174 5.77 18.77 16.38
CA LYS A 174 6.56 18.98 15.18
C LYS A 174 6.14 18.01 14.08
N PHE A 175 5.81 18.53 12.91
CA PHE A 175 5.59 17.77 11.69
C PHE A 175 6.71 18.10 10.71
N GLU A 176 7.43 17.08 10.30
CA GLU A 176 8.59 17.19 9.39
C GLU A 176 8.31 16.50 8.07
N ASN A 177 9.19 16.78 7.09
CA ASN A 177 9.12 16.22 5.74
C ASN A 177 7.78 16.51 5.07
N LEU A 178 7.31 17.74 5.18
CA LEU A 178 6.08 18.18 4.54
C LEU A 178 6.37 18.69 3.14
N ASN A 179 5.61 18.20 2.16
CA ASN A 179 5.68 18.76 0.82
C ASN A 179 5.23 20.23 0.83
N PRO A 180 5.76 21.10 -0.03
CA PRO A 180 5.26 22.46 -0.18
C PRO A 180 3.75 22.47 -0.48
N GLY A 181 2.99 23.33 0.23
CA GLY A 181 1.54 23.42 0.08
C GLY A 181 0.88 24.07 1.27
N ASN A 182 -0.43 24.16 1.24
CA ASN A 182 -1.23 24.64 2.34
C ASN A 182 -1.74 23.47 3.18
N TYR A 183 -1.73 23.68 4.48
CA TYR A 183 -2.16 22.66 5.43
C TYR A 183 -3.20 23.24 6.38
N LYS A 184 -4.21 22.42 6.67
CA LYS A 184 -5.18 22.67 7.74
C LYS A 184 -4.85 21.77 8.92
N VAL A 185 -5.00 22.29 10.13
CA VAL A 185 -4.85 21.53 11.36
C VAL A 185 -6.22 21.05 11.81
N ARG A 186 -6.32 19.75 12.11
CA ARG A 186 -7.51 19.16 12.74
C ARG A 186 -7.12 18.51 14.04
N LEU A 187 -7.80 18.89 15.12
CA LEU A 187 -7.70 18.28 16.43
C LEU A 187 -8.98 17.47 16.69
N ILE A 188 -8.83 16.20 17.03
CA ILE A 188 -9.92 15.29 17.35
C ILE A 188 -9.71 14.81 18.77
N PHE A 189 -10.72 14.92 19.62
CA PHE A 189 -10.69 14.30 20.94
C PHE A 189 -11.07 12.83 20.81
N ASP A 190 -10.18 11.97 21.31
CA ASP A 190 -10.29 10.51 21.23
C ASP A 190 -10.59 9.99 22.65
N GLU A 191 -11.84 10.05 23.05
CA GLU A 191 -12.25 9.73 24.42
C GLU A 191 -12.16 8.24 24.73
N ASN A 192 -12.36 7.39 23.73
CA ASN A 192 -12.36 5.93 23.85
C ASN A 192 -11.03 5.26 23.45
N ASP A 193 -10.02 6.05 23.04
CA ASP A 193 -8.68 5.58 22.65
C ASP A 193 -8.67 4.59 21.47
N ASN A 194 -9.64 4.72 20.57
CA ASN A 194 -9.73 3.85 19.40
C ASN A 194 -8.93 4.38 18.18
N GLN A 195 -8.32 5.55 18.33
CA GLN A 195 -7.56 6.27 17.31
C GLN A 195 -8.38 6.57 16.05
N LYS A 196 -9.67 6.73 16.18
CA LYS A 196 -10.61 7.07 15.11
C LYS A 196 -11.39 8.32 15.48
N TRP A 197 -11.93 8.95 14.47
CA TRP A 197 -12.92 9.99 14.68
C TRP A 197 -14.29 9.30 14.86
N ASP A 198 -14.88 9.51 16.02
CA ASP A 198 -16.23 9.10 16.35
C ASP A 198 -17.16 10.30 16.16
N SER A 199 -18.25 10.11 15.40
CA SER A 199 -19.27 11.12 15.11
C SER A 199 -20.40 11.07 16.14
#